data_be3c5eed69e9c5a838f230a05ea81732
#
_entry.id   be3c5eed69e9c5a838f230a05ea81732
#
_cell.length_a   1.000
_cell.length_b   1.000
_cell.length_c   1.000
_cell.angle_alpha   90.00
_cell.angle_beta   90.00
_cell.angle_gamma   90.00
#
_symmetry.space_group_name_H-M   'P 1'
#
loop_
_entity.id
_entity.type
_entity.pdbx_description
1 polymer ?
#
loop_
_entity_poly.entity_id
_entity_poly.type
_entity_poly.pdbx_seq_one_letter_code
_entity_poly.pdbx_strand_id
1 'polypeptide(L)'
;MQITPTGPDIVEGLPSLRVRKTAVACGYAAQGLGYAAVMTALPTFQDTWGIDDQGVAVILLGTCVMAGIGSVAADLISVRRGSRVAVCTALTVQVAAIATMAFAPVFAAFIAAVVVYGIGLGTMDAAANMQGTMLEARTATPHLGRFYAAYTAAAALGALAMSAFLSTAAGAIGALLTAGAIQLAVAVFGVVGLDPSREAVHAQRDTEQSPAPDAERIALPRRAIWLVGATLMAIYMLDSAVSTWSTVYLTNAFDNLAHLAPLGYALYQVTTLLSRLVTDRLEIRVGITRLALAAIGIGVAGCVVIAAVPAFAGAIVGLAIAGIGGGILIPVTFAAAGRILPARRDEVIARVNLFNYAGVILGAVIIGAIASGSGIGLGFLIPAAGLVAVIPLARRIDSTRWRPAPSAV
;
A
#
# COMPACT_ATOMS: atom_id res chain seq x y z
N MET A 1 19.38 -34.30 32.43
CA MET A 1 19.61 -34.19 31.00
C MET A 1 19.28 -32.75 30.62
N GLN A 2 20.32 -31.89 30.60
CA GLN A 2 20.18 -30.46 30.29
C GLN A 2 19.96 -30.31 28.80
N ILE A 3 18.80 -29.82 28.40
CA ILE A 3 18.52 -29.37 27.02
C ILE A 3 19.17 -28.00 26.90
N THR A 4 20.33 -27.95 26.24
CA THR A 4 20.93 -26.68 25.79
C THR A 4 19.99 -26.05 24.75
N PRO A 5 19.61 -24.76 24.89
CA PRO A 5 18.84 -24.09 23.84
C PRO A 5 19.76 -23.93 22.62
N THR A 6 19.45 -24.68 21.56
CA THR A 6 20.01 -24.43 20.25
C THR A 6 19.54 -23.04 19.81
N GLY A 7 20.49 -22.12 19.67
CA GLY A 7 20.23 -20.75 19.21
C GLY A 7 19.59 -20.74 17.81
N PRO A 8 18.85 -19.69 17.45
CA PRO A 8 18.02 -19.61 16.23
C PRO A 8 18.80 -19.49 14.90
N ASP A 9 20.11 -19.71 14.88
CA ASP A 9 20.99 -19.35 13.76
C ASP A 9 21.56 -20.51 12.93
N ILE A 10 21.20 -21.76 13.18
CA ILE A 10 21.80 -22.89 12.46
C ILE A 10 20.74 -23.73 11.73
N VAL A 11 20.17 -23.16 10.67
CA VAL A 11 19.76 -23.94 9.50
C VAL A 11 20.86 -23.70 8.46
N GLU A 12 21.69 -24.70 8.21
CA GLU A 12 22.78 -24.65 7.24
C GLU A 12 22.26 -24.12 5.89
N GLY A 13 22.87 -23.04 5.38
CA GLY A 13 22.54 -22.46 4.07
C GLY A 13 21.67 -21.21 4.07
N LEU A 14 21.14 -20.72 5.20
CA LEU A 14 20.37 -19.48 5.24
C LEU A 14 21.28 -18.24 5.42
N PRO A 15 20.97 -17.12 4.75
CA PRO A 15 21.63 -15.84 5.02
C PRO A 15 21.43 -15.43 6.49
N SER A 16 22.39 -14.67 7.05
CA SER A 16 22.26 -14.19 8.42
C SER A 16 20.94 -13.41 8.62
N LEU A 17 20.39 -13.41 9.84
CA LEU A 17 19.16 -12.74 10.18
C LEU A 17 19.18 -11.24 9.79
N ARG A 18 20.33 -10.57 9.94
CA ARG A 18 20.51 -9.18 9.54
C ARG A 18 20.37 -9.01 8.03
N VAL A 19 21.00 -9.85 7.24
CA VAL A 19 20.91 -9.83 5.77
C VAL A 19 19.48 -10.05 5.32
N ARG A 20 18.77 -11.04 5.88
CA ARG A 20 17.35 -11.30 5.56
C ARG A 20 16.45 -10.11 5.89
N LYS A 21 16.59 -9.51 7.08
CA LYS A 21 15.83 -8.31 7.46
C LYS A 21 16.07 -7.15 6.49
N THR A 22 17.34 -6.92 6.13
CA THR A 22 17.69 -5.87 5.18
C THR A 22 17.15 -6.17 3.78
N ALA A 23 17.25 -7.40 3.29
CA ALA A 23 16.75 -7.76 1.96
C ALA A 23 15.22 -7.60 1.84
N VAL A 24 14.47 -8.01 2.86
CA VAL A 24 13.01 -7.80 2.89
C VAL A 24 12.68 -6.31 2.95
N ALA A 25 13.35 -5.54 3.82
CA ALA A 25 13.14 -4.09 3.91
C ALA A 25 13.48 -3.37 2.60
N CYS A 26 14.57 -3.75 1.92
CA CYS A 26 14.93 -3.23 0.61
C CYS A 26 13.87 -3.60 -0.45
N GLY A 27 13.31 -4.79 -0.40
CA GLY A 27 12.21 -5.20 -1.29
C GLY A 27 11.00 -4.28 -1.16
N TYR A 28 10.52 -4.03 0.07
CA TYR A 28 9.43 -3.09 0.32
C TYR A 28 9.80 -1.66 -0.10
N ALA A 29 11.02 -1.21 0.17
CA ALA A 29 11.49 0.12 -0.24
C ALA A 29 11.55 0.26 -1.76
N ALA A 30 12.07 -0.74 -2.47
CA ALA A 30 12.12 -0.75 -3.93
C ALA A 30 10.72 -0.71 -4.56
N GLN A 31 9.75 -1.44 -3.97
CA GLN A 31 8.36 -1.41 -4.38
C GLN A 31 7.76 -0.01 -4.20
N GLY A 32 7.94 0.62 -3.03
CA GLY A 32 7.43 1.96 -2.76
C GLY A 32 8.04 3.02 -3.68
N LEU A 33 9.34 2.95 -3.92
CA LEU A 33 10.05 3.84 -4.83
C LEU A 33 9.52 3.73 -6.27
N GLY A 34 9.42 2.50 -6.79
CA GLY A 34 8.94 2.25 -8.15
C GLY A 34 7.47 2.66 -8.33
N TYR A 35 6.61 2.34 -7.36
CA TYR A 35 5.22 2.77 -7.37
C TYR A 35 5.09 4.30 -7.41
N ALA A 36 5.81 5.00 -6.53
CA ALA A 36 5.80 6.46 -6.51
C ALA A 36 6.31 7.06 -7.82
N ALA A 37 7.39 6.51 -8.40
CA ALA A 37 7.91 6.98 -9.69
C ALA A 37 6.87 6.85 -10.81
N VAL A 38 6.16 5.72 -10.89
CA VAL A 38 5.12 5.51 -11.91
C VAL A 38 3.90 6.41 -11.67
N MET A 39 3.41 6.51 -10.42
CA MET A 39 2.25 7.36 -10.11
C MET A 39 2.53 8.85 -10.33
N THR A 40 3.73 9.32 -9.99
CA THR A 40 4.10 10.73 -10.19
C THR A 40 4.51 11.05 -11.64
N ALA A 41 4.72 10.04 -12.48
CA ALA A 41 4.91 10.19 -13.93
C ALA A 41 3.59 10.25 -14.72
N LEU A 42 2.43 10.05 -14.09
CA LEU A 42 1.13 10.04 -14.79
C LEU A 42 0.89 11.28 -15.65
N PRO A 43 1.16 12.53 -15.21
CA PRO A 43 1.00 13.70 -16.08
C PRO A 43 1.83 13.60 -17.36
N THR A 44 3.09 13.16 -17.25
CA THR A 44 3.96 12.97 -18.42
C THR A 44 3.39 11.92 -19.39
N PHE A 45 2.79 10.85 -18.88
CA PHE A 45 2.14 9.85 -19.73
C PHE A 45 0.86 10.38 -20.37
N GLN A 46 0.07 11.21 -19.66
CA GLN A 46 -1.10 11.89 -20.21
C GLN A 46 -0.69 12.78 -21.39
N ASP A 47 0.31 13.62 -21.21
CA ASP A 47 0.82 14.54 -22.24
C ASP A 47 1.39 13.77 -23.44
N THR A 48 2.17 12.72 -23.18
CA THR A 48 2.83 11.95 -24.27
C THR A 48 1.84 11.22 -25.15
N TRP A 49 0.78 10.65 -24.55
CA TRP A 49 -0.15 9.76 -25.24
C TRP A 49 -1.53 10.39 -25.48
N GLY A 50 -1.77 11.64 -25.06
CA GLY A 50 -3.07 12.29 -25.16
C GLY A 50 -4.15 11.59 -24.34
N ILE A 51 -3.79 11.04 -23.17
CA ILE A 51 -4.72 10.30 -22.29
C ILE A 51 -5.45 11.30 -21.40
N ASP A 52 -6.77 11.32 -21.47
CA ASP A 52 -7.60 12.11 -20.56
C ASP A 52 -7.75 11.43 -19.19
N ASP A 53 -8.36 12.16 -18.23
CA ASP A 53 -8.54 11.66 -16.86
C ASP A 53 -9.39 10.37 -16.80
N GLN A 54 -10.35 10.21 -17.73
CA GLN A 54 -11.13 8.98 -17.83
C GLN A 54 -10.27 7.82 -18.32
N GLY A 55 -9.41 8.05 -19.29
CA GLY A 55 -8.43 7.09 -19.77
C GLY A 55 -7.47 6.64 -18.68
N VAL A 56 -6.98 7.58 -17.85
CA VAL A 56 -6.16 7.27 -16.66
C VAL A 56 -6.93 6.36 -15.70
N ALA A 57 -8.20 6.67 -15.40
CA ALA A 57 -9.02 5.86 -14.51
C ALA A 57 -9.21 4.41 -15.03
N VAL A 58 -9.44 4.25 -16.35
CA VAL A 58 -9.56 2.92 -17.00
C VAL A 58 -8.24 2.15 -16.93
N ILE A 59 -7.11 2.81 -17.21
CA ILE A 59 -5.77 2.21 -17.14
C ILE A 59 -5.48 1.73 -15.72
N LEU A 60 -5.79 2.55 -14.71
CA LEU A 60 -5.56 2.20 -13.32
C LEU A 60 -6.48 1.07 -12.84
N LEU A 61 -7.74 1.06 -13.26
CA LEU A 61 -8.63 -0.08 -13.02
C LEU A 61 -8.05 -1.38 -13.62
N GLY A 62 -7.59 -1.31 -14.87
CA GLY A 62 -6.89 -2.42 -15.52
C GLY A 62 -5.66 -2.86 -14.74
N THR A 63 -4.85 -1.92 -14.27
CA THR A 63 -3.66 -2.19 -13.43
C THR A 63 -4.04 -2.91 -12.13
N CYS A 64 -5.12 -2.51 -11.45
CA CYS A 64 -5.62 -3.18 -10.24
C CYS A 64 -6.05 -4.63 -10.53
N VAL A 65 -6.75 -4.87 -11.64
CA VAL A 65 -7.13 -6.23 -12.07
C VAL A 65 -5.89 -7.08 -12.36
N MET A 66 -4.91 -6.52 -13.06
CA MET A 66 -3.64 -7.19 -13.36
C MET A 66 -2.82 -7.46 -12.10
N ALA A 67 -2.86 -6.57 -11.10
CA ALA A 67 -2.26 -6.81 -9.79
C ALA A 67 -2.93 -7.99 -9.05
N GLY A 68 -4.24 -8.14 -9.16
CA GLY A 68 -4.95 -9.33 -8.68
C GLY A 68 -4.42 -10.62 -9.31
N ILE A 69 -4.24 -10.64 -10.64
CA ILE A 69 -3.63 -11.75 -11.37
C ILE A 69 -2.19 -11.98 -10.91
N GLY A 70 -1.43 -10.90 -10.71
CA GLY A 70 -0.05 -10.95 -10.18
C GLY A 70 0.03 -11.57 -8.80
N SER A 71 -0.93 -11.29 -7.92
CA SER A 71 -0.99 -11.91 -6.59
C SER A 71 -1.17 -13.44 -6.66
N VAL A 72 -2.00 -13.93 -7.60
CA VAL A 72 -2.13 -15.37 -7.88
C VAL A 72 -0.83 -15.94 -8.46
N ALA A 73 -0.16 -15.19 -9.35
CA ALA A 73 1.14 -15.61 -9.89
C ALA A 73 2.21 -15.72 -8.80
N ALA A 74 2.20 -14.82 -7.80
CA ALA A 74 3.09 -14.90 -6.64
C ALA A 74 2.93 -16.23 -5.88
N ASP A 75 1.68 -16.65 -5.63
CA ASP A 75 1.39 -17.92 -4.97
C ASP A 75 1.93 -19.10 -5.80
N LEU A 76 1.62 -19.14 -7.09
CA LEU A 76 2.08 -20.21 -7.99
C LEU A 76 3.61 -20.32 -8.08
N ILE A 77 4.31 -19.18 -8.15
CA ILE A 77 5.77 -19.15 -8.19
C ILE A 77 6.32 -19.57 -6.82
N SER A 78 5.75 -19.06 -5.73
CA SER A 78 6.23 -19.32 -4.36
C SER A 78 6.11 -20.79 -3.98
N VAL A 79 5.01 -21.45 -4.35
CA VAL A 79 4.82 -22.89 -4.12
C VAL A 79 5.84 -23.72 -4.91
N ARG A 80 6.14 -23.33 -6.15
CA ARG A 80 7.05 -24.12 -7.02
C ARG A 80 8.51 -23.82 -6.78
N ARG A 81 8.89 -22.56 -6.55
CA ARG A 81 10.28 -22.08 -6.55
C ARG A 81 10.69 -21.28 -5.30
N GLY A 82 9.75 -21.02 -4.39
CA GLY A 82 9.93 -20.20 -3.19
C GLY A 82 9.63 -18.72 -3.41
N SER A 83 9.22 -18.03 -2.33
CA SER A 83 8.85 -16.61 -2.37
C SER A 83 10.02 -15.68 -2.71
N ARG A 84 11.28 -16.09 -2.45
CA ARG A 84 12.48 -15.39 -2.94
C ARG A 84 12.45 -15.21 -4.45
N VAL A 85 12.17 -16.28 -5.21
CA VAL A 85 12.12 -16.22 -6.68
C VAL A 85 10.97 -15.34 -7.11
N ALA A 86 9.82 -15.40 -6.43
CA ALA A 86 8.67 -14.54 -6.74
C ALA A 86 9.02 -13.05 -6.58
N VAL A 87 9.67 -12.63 -5.47
CA VAL A 87 10.12 -11.24 -5.26
C VAL A 87 11.10 -10.80 -6.35
N CYS A 88 12.15 -11.58 -6.61
CA CYS A 88 13.17 -11.21 -7.61
C CYS A 88 12.57 -11.12 -9.03
N THR A 89 11.69 -12.07 -9.39
CA THR A 89 10.99 -12.04 -10.68
C THR A 89 10.08 -10.84 -10.79
N ALA A 90 9.29 -10.53 -9.75
CA ALA A 90 8.37 -9.40 -9.74
C ALA A 90 9.10 -8.07 -9.94
N LEU A 91 10.19 -7.83 -9.21
CA LEU A 91 11.01 -6.61 -9.38
C LEU A 91 11.60 -6.53 -10.79
N THR A 92 12.13 -7.63 -11.33
CA THR A 92 12.68 -7.66 -12.69
C THR A 92 11.61 -7.37 -13.74
N VAL A 93 10.42 -7.92 -13.59
CA VAL A 93 9.26 -7.65 -14.46
C VAL A 93 8.85 -6.18 -14.39
N GLN A 94 8.80 -5.59 -13.19
CA GLN A 94 8.51 -4.16 -13.03
C GLN A 94 9.58 -3.29 -13.69
N VAL A 95 10.86 -3.61 -13.56
CA VAL A 95 11.98 -2.89 -14.22
C VAL A 95 11.80 -2.92 -15.74
N ALA A 96 11.52 -4.09 -16.32
CA ALA A 96 11.29 -4.21 -17.75
C ALA A 96 10.06 -3.40 -18.20
N ALA A 97 8.98 -3.44 -17.42
CA ALA A 97 7.78 -2.66 -17.69
C ALA A 97 8.02 -1.15 -17.60
N ILE A 98 8.71 -0.66 -16.56
CA ILE A 98 9.06 0.75 -16.40
C ILE A 98 9.94 1.23 -17.56
N ALA A 99 10.96 0.45 -17.95
CA ALA A 99 11.80 0.78 -19.10
C ALA A 99 10.99 0.83 -20.40
N THR A 100 10.07 -0.13 -20.59
CA THR A 100 9.19 -0.12 -21.77
C THR A 100 8.23 1.07 -21.76
N MET A 101 7.64 1.44 -20.62
CA MET A 101 6.81 2.65 -20.52
C MET A 101 7.59 3.92 -20.84
N ALA A 102 8.86 4.01 -20.38
CA ALA A 102 9.71 5.18 -20.62
C ALA A 102 10.10 5.37 -22.09
N PHE A 103 10.20 4.28 -22.86
CA PHE A 103 10.67 4.30 -24.26
C PHE A 103 9.67 3.69 -25.23
N ALA A 104 8.39 3.59 -24.86
CA ALA A 104 7.38 2.98 -25.72
C ALA A 104 7.31 3.69 -27.08
N PRO A 105 7.47 2.97 -28.22
CA PRO A 105 7.41 3.60 -29.55
C PRO A 105 5.99 3.86 -30.03
N VAL A 106 4.99 3.17 -29.44
CA VAL A 106 3.57 3.26 -29.80
C VAL A 106 2.70 3.05 -28.55
N PHE A 107 1.49 3.60 -28.58
CA PHE A 107 0.56 3.51 -27.43
C PHE A 107 0.26 2.06 -27.01
N ALA A 108 0.15 1.13 -27.96
CA ALA A 108 -0.08 -0.27 -27.66
C ALA A 108 1.05 -0.90 -26.84
N ALA A 109 2.31 -0.51 -27.10
CA ALA A 109 3.45 -0.97 -26.30
C ALA A 109 3.44 -0.38 -24.89
N PHE A 110 3.02 0.89 -24.74
CA PHE A 110 2.81 1.52 -23.44
C PHE A 110 1.75 0.78 -22.62
N ILE A 111 0.57 0.49 -23.20
CA ILE A 111 -0.49 -0.25 -22.52
C ILE A 111 -0.05 -1.67 -22.14
N ALA A 112 0.66 -2.37 -23.05
CA ALA A 112 1.21 -3.68 -22.73
C ALA A 112 2.19 -3.62 -21.54
N ALA A 113 3.03 -2.59 -21.48
CA ALA A 113 3.94 -2.36 -20.36
C ALA A 113 3.18 -2.08 -19.06
N VAL A 114 2.10 -1.30 -19.09
CA VAL A 114 1.24 -1.05 -17.91
C VAL A 114 0.60 -2.33 -17.39
N VAL A 115 0.10 -3.21 -18.29
CA VAL A 115 -0.43 -4.54 -17.94
C VAL A 115 0.64 -5.38 -17.26
N VAL A 116 1.84 -5.46 -17.82
CA VAL A 116 2.97 -6.21 -17.26
C VAL A 116 3.40 -5.63 -15.91
N TYR A 117 3.42 -4.30 -15.80
CA TYR A 117 3.70 -3.60 -14.54
C TYR A 117 2.69 -3.97 -13.45
N GLY A 118 1.39 -3.98 -13.77
CA GLY A 118 0.33 -4.38 -12.85
C GLY A 118 0.52 -5.80 -12.33
N ILE A 119 0.83 -6.76 -13.20
CA ILE A 119 1.14 -8.15 -12.79
C ILE A 119 2.37 -8.16 -11.87
N GLY A 120 3.45 -7.44 -12.22
CA GLY A 120 4.64 -7.31 -11.39
C GLY A 120 4.34 -6.70 -10.03
N LEU A 121 3.49 -5.66 -9.97
CA LEU A 121 3.05 -4.98 -8.76
C LEU A 121 2.39 -5.94 -7.78
N GLY A 122 1.34 -6.65 -8.22
CA GLY A 122 0.62 -7.59 -7.36
C GLY A 122 1.47 -8.81 -6.97
N THR A 123 2.34 -9.29 -7.88
CA THR A 123 3.29 -10.37 -7.56
C THR A 123 4.25 -9.93 -6.45
N MET A 124 4.78 -8.71 -6.53
CA MET A 124 5.69 -8.17 -5.53
C MET A 124 5.02 -7.98 -4.18
N ASP A 125 3.81 -7.40 -4.16
CA ASP A 125 3.05 -7.17 -2.92
C ASP A 125 2.80 -8.48 -2.17
N ALA A 126 2.33 -9.51 -2.86
CA ALA A 126 2.08 -10.81 -2.23
C ALA A 126 3.37 -11.50 -1.78
N ALA A 127 4.40 -11.54 -2.64
CA ALA A 127 5.65 -12.24 -2.35
C ALA A 127 6.47 -11.55 -1.25
N ALA A 128 6.45 -10.20 -1.18
CA ALA A 128 7.11 -9.46 -0.11
C ALA A 128 6.43 -9.71 1.25
N ASN A 129 5.09 -9.76 1.27
CA ASN A 129 4.34 -10.12 2.47
C ASN A 129 4.66 -11.55 2.93
N MET A 130 4.78 -12.52 2.01
CA MET A 130 5.21 -13.89 2.35
C MET A 130 6.60 -13.89 3.00
N GLN A 131 7.58 -13.17 2.44
CA GLN A 131 8.92 -13.05 3.04
C GLN A 131 8.90 -12.36 4.41
N GLY A 132 8.07 -11.32 4.57
CA GLY A 132 7.88 -10.60 5.82
C GLY A 132 7.29 -11.49 6.92
N THR A 133 6.21 -12.21 6.63
CA THR A 133 5.54 -13.13 7.57
C THR A 133 6.42 -14.33 7.94
N MET A 134 7.16 -14.89 6.97
CA MET A 134 8.15 -15.93 7.24
C MET A 134 9.22 -15.45 8.22
N LEU A 135 9.70 -14.22 8.05
CA LEU A 135 10.69 -13.64 8.96
C LEU A 135 10.11 -13.43 10.37
N GLU A 136 8.86 -12.96 10.48
CA GLU A 136 8.17 -12.83 11.79
C GLU A 136 8.00 -14.18 12.47
N ALA A 137 7.56 -15.21 11.74
CA ALA A 137 7.41 -16.57 12.26
C ALA A 137 8.73 -17.13 12.82
N ARG A 138 9.86 -16.88 12.13
CA ARG A 138 11.18 -17.34 12.58
C ARG A 138 11.77 -16.55 13.75
N THR A 139 11.39 -15.28 13.90
CA THR A 139 11.97 -14.41 14.94
C THR A 139 11.04 -14.22 16.13
N ALA A 140 9.79 -14.68 16.04
CA ALA A 140 8.71 -14.42 17.01
C ALA A 140 8.56 -12.93 17.36
N THR A 141 8.94 -12.03 16.44
CA THR A 141 8.89 -10.57 16.63
C THR A 141 8.24 -9.90 15.42
N PRO A 142 7.34 -8.91 15.63
CA PRO A 142 6.67 -8.21 14.55
C PRO A 142 7.67 -7.33 13.78
N HIS A 143 7.69 -7.44 12.45
CA HIS A 143 8.56 -6.68 11.55
C HIS A 143 7.82 -5.99 10.41
N LEU A 144 6.62 -6.47 10.03
CA LEU A 144 5.85 -5.95 8.90
C LEU A 144 5.62 -4.43 8.98
N GLY A 145 5.32 -3.90 10.15
CA GLY A 145 5.15 -2.45 10.33
C GLY A 145 6.37 -1.65 9.91
N ARG A 146 7.58 -2.15 10.19
CA ARG A 146 8.85 -1.51 9.78
C ARG A 146 9.09 -1.62 8.28
N PHE A 147 8.67 -2.74 7.65
CA PHE A 147 8.78 -2.92 6.21
C PHE A 147 7.82 -2.00 5.46
N TYR A 148 6.58 -1.87 5.93
CA TYR A 148 5.66 -0.88 5.37
C TYR A 148 6.12 0.57 5.62
N ALA A 149 6.81 0.86 6.72
CA ALA A 149 7.44 2.16 6.93
C ALA A 149 8.57 2.41 5.91
N ALA A 150 9.37 1.39 5.59
CA ALA A 150 10.40 1.47 4.55
C ALA A 150 9.79 1.71 3.16
N TYR A 151 8.67 1.04 2.83
CA TYR A 151 7.87 1.31 1.62
C TYR A 151 7.44 2.77 1.55
N THR A 152 6.81 3.30 2.62
CA THR A 152 6.29 4.66 2.67
C THR A 152 7.40 5.71 2.57
N ALA A 153 8.52 5.49 3.27
CA ALA A 153 9.69 6.37 3.20
C ALA A 153 10.28 6.40 1.78
N ALA A 154 10.41 5.22 1.15
CA ALA A 154 10.94 5.12 -0.21
C ALA A 154 9.96 5.70 -1.26
N ALA A 155 8.65 5.60 -1.04
CA ALA A 155 7.66 6.27 -1.88
C ALA A 155 7.78 7.79 -1.79
N ALA A 156 7.98 8.35 -0.60
CA ALA A 156 8.26 9.78 -0.44
C ALA A 156 9.54 10.20 -1.18
N LEU A 157 10.62 9.40 -1.03
CA LEU A 157 11.88 9.66 -1.74
C LEU A 157 11.74 9.55 -3.26
N GLY A 158 10.92 8.62 -3.76
CA GLY A 158 10.60 8.48 -5.18
C GLY A 158 9.90 9.71 -5.75
N ALA A 159 8.92 10.24 -5.02
CA ALA A 159 8.22 11.46 -5.42
C ALA A 159 9.13 12.69 -5.37
N LEU A 160 9.99 12.81 -4.34
CA LEU A 160 11.01 13.87 -4.27
C LEU A 160 12.01 13.78 -5.43
N ALA A 161 12.46 12.57 -5.75
CA ALA A 161 13.34 12.33 -6.88
C ALA A 161 12.67 12.73 -8.20
N MET A 162 11.38 12.37 -8.40
CA MET A 162 10.62 12.80 -9.58
C MET A 162 10.61 14.32 -9.71
N SER A 163 10.28 15.04 -8.63
CA SER A 163 10.29 16.53 -8.64
C SER A 163 11.67 17.09 -9.01
N ALA A 164 12.75 16.52 -8.46
CA ALA A 164 14.11 16.91 -8.79
C ALA A 164 14.45 16.64 -10.26
N PHE A 165 14.10 15.47 -10.78
CA PHE A 165 14.35 15.12 -12.19
C PHE A 165 13.55 15.97 -13.17
N LEU A 166 12.29 16.32 -12.85
CA LEU A 166 11.47 17.21 -13.67
C LEU A 166 12.09 18.61 -13.86
N SER A 167 13.00 19.03 -12.97
CA SER A 167 13.79 20.25 -13.11
C SER A 167 15.05 20.09 -13.97
N THR A 168 15.28 18.92 -14.54
CA THR A 168 16.46 18.59 -15.35
C THR A 168 16.06 18.16 -16.77
N ALA A 169 17.03 18.11 -17.67
CA ALA A 169 16.81 17.59 -19.03
C ALA A 169 16.42 16.10 -19.07
N ALA A 170 16.69 15.33 -18.00
CA ALA A 170 16.33 13.90 -17.93
C ALA A 170 14.83 13.70 -17.64
N GLY A 171 14.16 14.71 -17.04
CA GLY A 171 12.72 14.69 -16.80
C GLY A 171 12.20 13.44 -16.09
N ALA A 172 10.94 13.09 -16.33
CA ALA A 172 10.31 11.90 -15.75
C ALA A 172 11.01 10.59 -16.15
N ILE A 173 11.59 10.52 -17.37
CA ILE A 173 12.33 9.35 -17.82
C ILE A 173 13.52 9.07 -16.91
N GLY A 174 14.27 10.09 -16.53
CA GLY A 174 15.41 9.97 -15.61
C GLY A 174 15.00 9.39 -14.24
N ALA A 175 13.87 9.86 -13.69
CA ALA A 175 13.33 9.36 -12.43
C ALA A 175 12.89 7.90 -12.55
N LEU A 176 12.15 7.54 -13.60
CA LEU A 176 11.69 6.18 -13.87
C LEU A 176 12.85 5.19 -14.02
N LEU A 177 13.88 5.55 -14.80
CA LEU A 177 15.04 4.69 -15.00
C LEU A 177 15.88 4.55 -13.72
N THR A 178 15.99 5.61 -12.92
CA THR A 178 16.68 5.55 -11.63
C THR A 178 15.93 4.62 -10.67
N ALA A 179 14.61 4.73 -10.59
CA ALA A 179 13.79 3.82 -9.78
C ALA A 179 13.94 2.37 -10.27
N GLY A 180 13.90 2.13 -11.58
CA GLY A 180 14.13 0.82 -12.19
C GLY A 180 15.51 0.25 -11.89
N ALA A 181 16.57 1.07 -11.97
CA ALA A 181 17.93 0.63 -11.63
C ALA A 181 18.06 0.21 -10.17
N ILE A 182 17.44 0.96 -9.24
CA ILE A 182 17.40 0.60 -7.82
C ILE A 182 16.61 -0.69 -7.61
N GLN A 183 15.45 -0.86 -8.25
CA GLN A 183 14.67 -2.10 -8.18
C GLN A 183 15.48 -3.30 -8.69
N LEU A 184 16.23 -3.14 -9.79
CA LEU A 184 17.09 -4.19 -10.33
C LEU A 184 18.22 -4.56 -9.35
N ALA A 185 18.87 -3.57 -8.76
CA ALA A 185 19.91 -3.80 -7.76
C ALA A 185 19.36 -4.55 -6.54
N VAL A 186 18.13 -4.20 -6.09
CA VAL A 186 17.44 -4.91 -5.01
C VAL A 186 17.03 -6.33 -5.42
N ALA A 187 16.60 -6.54 -6.67
CA ALA A 187 16.29 -7.88 -7.18
C ALA A 187 17.54 -8.78 -7.15
N VAL A 188 18.69 -8.26 -7.59
CA VAL A 188 19.99 -8.98 -7.53
C VAL A 188 20.40 -9.28 -6.09
N PHE A 189 20.30 -8.28 -5.19
CA PHE A 189 20.58 -8.50 -3.76
C PHE A 189 19.62 -9.53 -3.16
N GLY A 190 18.34 -9.53 -3.55
CA GLY A 190 17.33 -10.48 -3.12
C GLY A 190 17.66 -11.94 -3.41
N VAL A 191 18.38 -12.20 -4.50
CA VAL A 191 18.82 -13.58 -4.85
C VAL A 191 19.66 -14.22 -3.74
N VAL A 192 20.50 -13.44 -3.07
CA VAL A 192 21.38 -13.92 -1.99
C VAL A 192 20.86 -13.59 -0.60
N GLY A 193 20.04 -12.53 -0.46
CA GLY A 193 19.62 -12.00 0.84
C GLY A 193 18.28 -12.51 1.35
N LEU A 194 17.37 -12.93 0.49
CA LEU A 194 16.04 -13.41 0.87
C LEU A 194 16.05 -14.90 1.25
N ASP A 195 15.05 -15.30 2.01
CA ASP A 195 14.90 -16.69 2.46
C ASP A 195 14.50 -17.61 1.28
N PRO A 196 15.30 -18.63 0.96
CA PRO A 196 15.01 -19.55 -0.13
C PRO A 196 14.01 -20.67 0.22
N SER A 197 13.64 -20.83 1.50
CA SER A 197 12.89 -22.00 1.95
C SER A 197 11.45 -22.02 1.38
N ARG A 198 11.00 -23.23 1.04
CA ARG A 198 9.64 -23.50 0.54
C ARG A 198 8.73 -24.00 1.65
N GLU A 199 9.30 -24.61 2.69
CA GLU A 199 8.57 -25.27 3.78
C GLU A 199 7.62 -24.33 4.53
N ALA A 200 8.02 -23.08 4.73
CA ALA A 200 7.17 -22.09 5.41
C ALA A 200 5.94 -21.71 4.57
N VAL A 201 6.03 -21.74 3.24
CA VAL A 201 4.87 -21.51 2.34
C VAL A 201 3.89 -22.66 2.42
N HIS A 202 4.38 -23.91 2.50
CA HIS A 202 3.55 -25.07 2.68
C HIS A 202 2.90 -25.12 4.08
N ALA A 203 3.68 -24.85 5.14
CA ALA A 203 3.16 -24.81 6.51
C ALA A 203 2.10 -23.71 6.71
N GLN A 204 2.26 -22.56 6.06
CA GLN A 204 1.26 -21.49 6.10
C GLN A 204 -0.02 -21.90 5.37
N ARG A 205 0.08 -22.57 4.23
CA ARG A 205 -1.07 -23.14 3.49
C ARG A 205 -1.78 -24.24 4.28
N ASP A 206 -1.03 -25.13 4.90
CA ASP A 206 -1.58 -26.22 5.73
C ASP A 206 -2.31 -25.65 6.95
N THR A 207 -1.81 -24.55 7.53
CA THR A 207 -2.47 -23.84 8.64
C THR A 207 -3.74 -23.11 8.17
N GLU A 208 -3.74 -22.54 6.96
CA GLU A 208 -4.92 -21.91 6.35
C GLU A 208 -5.98 -22.93 5.93
N GLN A 209 -5.56 -24.16 5.56
CA GLN A 209 -6.44 -25.25 5.12
C GLN A 209 -6.88 -26.19 6.24
N SER A 210 -6.24 -26.15 7.41
CA SER A 210 -6.61 -26.93 8.59
C SER A 210 -6.97 -26.03 9.76
N PRO A 211 -8.19 -25.48 9.83
CA PRO A 211 -8.65 -24.76 11.01
C PRO A 211 -8.61 -25.71 12.23
N ALA A 212 -8.21 -25.18 13.38
CA ALA A 212 -8.31 -25.93 14.63
C ALA A 212 -9.77 -26.40 14.82
N PRO A 213 -10.02 -27.68 15.14
CA PRO A 213 -11.36 -28.28 15.12
C PRO A 213 -12.43 -27.53 15.93
N ASP A 214 -12.05 -26.81 16.98
CA ASP A 214 -12.94 -26.01 17.83
C ASP A 214 -13.14 -24.56 17.36
N ALA A 215 -12.23 -24.01 16.55
CA ALA A 215 -12.37 -22.64 16.02
C ALA A 215 -13.40 -22.57 14.88
N GLU A 216 -13.63 -23.68 14.17
CA GLU A 216 -14.56 -23.77 13.05
C GLU A 216 -16.04 -23.61 13.46
N ARG A 217 -16.37 -23.86 14.74
CA ARG A 217 -17.74 -23.75 15.28
C ARG A 217 -18.16 -22.30 15.59
N ILE A 218 -17.23 -21.36 15.67
CA ILE A 218 -17.56 -19.96 15.97
C ILE A 218 -17.87 -19.21 14.68
N ALA A 219 -19.14 -18.85 14.46
CA ALA A 219 -19.56 -18.10 13.28
C ALA A 219 -18.85 -16.74 13.19
N LEU A 220 -18.40 -16.37 12.00
CA LEU A 220 -17.76 -15.08 11.78
C LEU A 220 -18.76 -13.95 11.99
N PRO A 221 -18.42 -12.92 12.76
CA PRO A 221 -19.29 -11.78 13.05
C PRO A 221 -19.37 -10.83 11.85
N ARG A 222 -20.17 -11.20 10.84
CA ARG A 222 -20.31 -10.46 9.56
C ARG A 222 -20.52 -8.95 9.76
N ARG A 223 -21.39 -8.57 10.72
CA ARG A 223 -21.67 -7.15 10.98
C ARG A 223 -20.43 -6.38 11.43
N ALA A 224 -19.60 -6.97 12.30
CA ALA A 224 -18.37 -6.34 12.76
C ALA A 224 -17.35 -6.21 11.61
N ILE A 225 -17.21 -7.26 10.78
CA ILE A 225 -16.35 -7.26 9.60
C ILE A 225 -16.76 -6.15 8.62
N TRP A 226 -18.07 -6.01 8.32
CA TRP A 226 -18.58 -4.96 7.45
C TRP A 226 -18.32 -3.55 8.03
N LEU A 227 -18.48 -3.37 9.33
CA LEU A 227 -18.31 -2.10 10.01
C LEU A 227 -16.86 -1.62 9.94
N VAL A 228 -15.92 -2.50 10.27
CA VAL A 228 -14.48 -2.22 10.20
C VAL A 228 -14.02 -2.13 8.75
N GLY A 229 -14.49 -3.03 7.89
CA GLY A 229 -14.16 -3.06 6.46
C GLY A 229 -14.59 -1.80 5.72
N ALA A 230 -15.81 -1.29 5.97
CA ALA A 230 -16.28 -0.05 5.35
C ALA A 230 -15.41 1.16 5.78
N THR A 231 -14.94 1.19 7.03
CA THR A 231 -14.02 2.23 7.49
C THR A 231 -12.68 2.11 6.77
N LEU A 232 -12.18 0.88 6.58
CA LEU A 232 -10.96 0.61 5.82
C LEU A 232 -11.11 1.03 4.35
N MET A 233 -12.24 0.71 3.72
CA MET A 233 -12.55 1.11 2.36
C MET A 233 -12.48 2.63 2.18
N ALA A 234 -13.09 3.39 3.08
CA ALA A 234 -13.12 4.85 3.00
C ALA A 234 -11.72 5.47 3.08
N ILE A 235 -10.84 4.95 3.94
CA ILE A 235 -9.48 5.49 4.03
C ILE A 235 -8.61 5.06 2.86
N TYR A 236 -8.75 3.85 2.35
CA TYR A 236 -8.02 3.43 1.14
C TYR A 236 -8.55 4.13 -0.12
N MET A 237 -9.81 4.56 -0.13
CA MET A 237 -10.32 5.44 -1.17
C MET A 237 -9.60 6.81 -1.16
N LEU A 238 -9.34 7.37 0.02
CA LEU A 238 -8.53 8.59 0.15
C LEU A 238 -7.07 8.34 -0.28
N ASP A 239 -6.43 7.28 0.21
CA ASP A 239 -5.04 6.96 -0.09
C ASP A 239 -4.81 6.75 -1.60
N SER A 240 -5.71 6.04 -2.25
CA SER A 240 -5.69 5.83 -3.69
C SER A 240 -5.98 7.11 -4.48
N ALA A 241 -6.94 7.91 -4.03
CA ALA A 241 -7.23 9.21 -4.63
C ALA A 241 -5.98 10.11 -4.62
N VAL A 242 -5.28 10.17 -3.48
CA VAL A 242 -4.06 10.97 -3.36
C VAL A 242 -2.93 10.41 -4.22
N SER A 243 -2.67 9.10 -4.16
CA SER A 243 -1.56 8.49 -4.91
C SER A 243 -1.72 8.63 -6.42
N THR A 244 -2.96 8.62 -6.91
CA THR A 244 -3.28 8.74 -8.34
C THR A 244 -3.38 10.19 -8.80
N TRP A 245 -4.17 10.99 -8.09
CA TRP A 245 -4.64 12.27 -8.60
C TRP A 245 -3.90 13.49 -8.04
N SER A 246 -3.11 13.36 -6.96
CA SER A 246 -2.43 14.54 -6.38
C SER A 246 -1.45 15.20 -7.35
N THR A 247 -0.61 14.41 -8.01
CA THR A 247 0.37 14.93 -8.98
C THR A 247 -0.33 15.44 -10.23
N VAL A 248 -1.31 14.71 -10.78
CA VAL A 248 -2.12 15.12 -11.93
C VAL A 248 -2.82 16.45 -11.64
N TYR A 249 -3.50 16.57 -10.50
CA TYR A 249 -4.16 17.81 -10.09
C TYR A 249 -3.19 18.97 -9.98
N LEU A 250 -2.07 18.80 -9.29
CA LEU A 250 -1.09 19.87 -9.09
C LEU A 250 -0.42 20.30 -10.40
N THR A 251 -0.18 19.36 -11.32
CA THR A 251 0.36 19.66 -12.65
C THR A 251 -0.65 20.46 -13.47
N ASN A 252 -1.90 20.01 -13.57
CA ASN A 252 -2.91 20.62 -14.44
C ASN A 252 -3.46 21.94 -13.90
N ALA A 253 -3.49 22.11 -12.57
CA ALA A 253 -4.03 23.33 -11.96
C ALA A 253 -2.98 24.44 -11.78
N PHE A 254 -1.68 24.11 -11.79
CA PHE A 254 -0.60 25.04 -11.47
C PHE A 254 0.60 24.88 -12.41
N ASP A 255 0.40 25.12 -13.71
CA ASP A 255 1.38 24.90 -14.79
C ASP A 255 2.79 25.43 -14.48
N ASN A 256 2.89 26.66 -13.92
CA ASN A 256 4.18 27.29 -13.58
C ASN A 256 4.95 26.53 -12.49
N LEU A 257 4.29 25.64 -11.75
CA LEU A 257 4.83 24.84 -10.65
C LEU A 257 4.75 23.33 -10.92
N ALA A 258 4.48 22.93 -12.15
CA ALA A 258 4.27 21.51 -12.52
C ALA A 258 5.45 20.60 -12.11
N HIS A 259 6.70 21.11 -12.19
CA HIS A 259 7.89 20.37 -11.74
C HIS A 259 7.90 20.09 -10.21
N LEU A 260 7.12 20.85 -9.42
CA LEU A 260 6.94 20.65 -7.99
C LEU A 260 5.72 19.78 -7.63
N ALA A 261 4.88 19.43 -8.60
CA ALA A 261 3.65 18.67 -8.38
C ALA A 261 3.87 17.35 -7.60
N PRO A 262 4.95 16.56 -7.84
CA PRO A 262 5.23 15.35 -7.06
C PRO A 262 5.46 15.59 -5.56
N LEU A 263 5.80 16.85 -5.14
CA LEU A 263 5.95 17.19 -3.72
C LEU A 263 4.66 17.00 -2.93
N GLY A 264 3.50 17.14 -3.58
CA GLY A 264 2.20 16.87 -2.95
C GLY A 264 2.10 15.43 -2.45
N TYR A 265 2.40 14.48 -3.31
CA TYR A 265 2.43 13.06 -2.93
C TYR A 265 3.57 12.75 -1.94
N ALA A 266 4.75 13.35 -2.13
CA ALA A 266 5.87 13.19 -1.20
C ALA A 266 5.48 13.62 0.23
N LEU A 267 4.86 14.79 0.38
CA LEU A 267 4.49 15.33 1.69
C LEU A 267 3.36 14.51 2.34
N TYR A 268 2.38 14.03 1.55
CA TYR A 268 1.39 13.07 2.00
C TYR A 268 2.06 11.82 2.60
N GLN A 269 3.03 11.23 1.90
CA GLN A 269 3.74 10.04 2.36
C GLN A 269 4.59 10.31 3.61
N VAL A 270 5.26 11.46 3.68
CA VAL A 270 6.03 11.86 4.88
C VAL A 270 5.12 12.00 6.08
N THR A 271 4.00 12.70 5.96
CA THR A 271 3.06 12.90 7.08
C THR A 271 2.36 11.59 7.46
N THR A 272 2.07 10.72 6.50
CA THR A 272 1.59 9.36 6.72
C THR A 272 2.60 8.55 7.54
N LEU A 273 3.89 8.59 7.19
CA LEU A 273 4.94 7.88 7.91
C LEU A 273 5.07 8.41 9.35
N LEU A 274 5.17 9.73 9.52
CA LEU A 274 5.34 10.35 10.82
C LEU A 274 4.15 10.05 11.76
N SER A 275 2.94 10.12 11.23
CA SER A 275 1.74 9.82 12.02
C SER A 275 1.66 8.34 12.43
N ARG A 276 2.08 7.41 11.56
CA ARG A 276 2.18 5.97 11.92
C ARG A 276 3.11 5.72 13.09
N LEU A 277 4.22 6.45 13.19
CA LEU A 277 5.19 6.29 14.29
C LEU A 277 4.63 6.65 15.66
N VAL A 278 3.61 7.49 15.72
CA VAL A 278 2.99 7.93 16.97
C VAL A 278 1.63 7.28 17.25
N THR A 279 1.05 6.57 16.27
CA THR A 279 -0.30 6.00 16.33
C THR A 279 -0.49 5.07 17.53
N ASP A 280 0.44 4.14 17.79
CA ASP A 280 0.33 3.18 18.89
C ASP A 280 0.28 3.88 20.25
N ARG A 281 1.11 4.94 20.43
CA ARG A 281 1.12 5.72 21.66
C ARG A 281 -0.17 6.52 21.84
N LEU A 282 -0.71 7.05 20.76
CA LEU A 282 -1.97 7.79 20.77
C LEU A 282 -3.15 6.85 21.05
N GLU A 283 -3.17 5.64 20.45
CA GLU A 283 -4.21 4.63 20.69
C GLU A 283 -4.29 4.26 22.18
N ILE A 284 -3.14 4.03 22.83
CA ILE A 284 -3.08 3.72 24.25
C ILE A 284 -3.64 4.87 25.11
N ARG A 285 -3.39 6.13 24.74
CA ARG A 285 -3.79 7.31 25.53
C ARG A 285 -5.24 7.72 25.36
N VAL A 286 -5.75 7.71 24.13
CA VAL A 286 -7.08 8.27 23.83
C VAL A 286 -8.12 7.21 23.47
N GLY A 287 -7.69 5.99 23.23
CA GLY A 287 -8.53 4.86 22.82
C GLY A 287 -8.84 4.84 21.32
N ILE A 288 -9.13 3.63 20.82
CA ILE A 288 -9.27 3.33 19.40
C ILE A 288 -10.40 4.15 18.72
N THR A 289 -11.56 4.27 19.34
CA THR A 289 -12.72 4.97 18.77
C THR A 289 -12.46 6.47 18.60
N ARG A 290 -11.93 7.12 19.65
CA ARG A 290 -11.64 8.56 19.59
C ARG A 290 -10.55 8.86 18.59
N LEU A 291 -9.52 8.01 18.54
CA LEU A 291 -8.43 8.15 17.59
C LEU A 291 -8.91 7.96 16.15
N ALA A 292 -9.77 6.97 15.87
CA ALA A 292 -10.37 6.76 14.55
C ALA A 292 -11.20 7.98 14.11
N LEU A 293 -12.05 8.52 14.99
CA LEU A 293 -12.86 9.71 14.69
C LEU A 293 -12.01 10.96 14.44
N ALA A 294 -10.94 11.16 15.23
CA ALA A 294 -10.00 12.25 15.02
C ALA A 294 -9.30 12.11 13.66
N ALA A 295 -8.84 10.91 13.31
CA ALA A 295 -8.18 10.62 12.03
C ALA A 295 -9.12 10.84 10.85
N ILE A 296 -10.40 10.45 10.95
CA ILE A 296 -11.43 10.74 9.95
C ILE A 296 -11.59 12.25 9.80
N GLY A 297 -11.74 12.99 10.90
CA GLY A 297 -11.89 14.45 10.87
C GLY A 297 -10.69 15.15 10.21
N ILE A 298 -9.46 14.69 10.51
CA ILE A 298 -8.22 15.20 9.91
C ILE A 298 -8.20 14.89 8.41
N GLY A 299 -8.53 13.66 8.00
CA GLY A 299 -8.60 13.27 6.58
C GLY A 299 -9.61 14.11 5.79
N VAL A 300 -10.83 14.30 6.35
CA VAL A 300 -11.85 15.19 5.77
C VAL A 300 -11.35 16.62 5.67
N ALA A 301 -10.74 17.17 6.73
CA ALA A 301 -10.20 18.53 6.70
C ALA A 301 -9.14 18.70 5.60
N GLY A 302 -8.24 17.71 5.43
CA GLY A 302 -7.26 17.72 4.35
C GLY A 302 -7.91 17.79 2.96
N CYS A 303 -8.91 16.94 2.70
CA CYS A 303 -9.65 16.94 1.44
C CYS A 303 -10.39 18.26 1.20
N VAL A 304 -11.02 18.81 2.24
CA VAL A 304 -11.72 20.11 2.15
C VAL A 304 -10.74 21.25 1.85
N VAL A 305 -9.55 21.26 2.46
CA VAL A 305 -8.51 22.26 2.17
C VAL A 305 -8.05 22.15 0.73
N ILE A 306 -7.84 20.94 0.18
CA ILE A 306 -7.49 20.75 -1.24
C ILE A 306 -8.57 21.36 -2.16
N ALA A 307 -9.84 21.11 -1.84
CA ALA A 307 -10.95 21.54 -2.67
C ALA A 307 -11.29 23.04 -2.53
N ALA A 308 -11.14 23.62 -1.32
CA ALA A 308 -11.59 24.97 -1.01
C ALA A 308 -10.49 26.04 -1.19
N VAL A 309 -9.22 25.68 -1.20
CA VAL A 309 -8.10 26.61 -1.33
C VAL A 309 -7.41 26.39 -2.69
N PRO A 310 -7.83 27.07 -3.75
CA PRO A 310 -7.31 26.88 -5.11
C PRO A 310 -5.94 27.56 -5.28
N ALA A 311 -4.98 27.16 -4.46
CA ALA A 311 -3.60 27.61 -4.49
C ALA A 311 -2.66 26.42 -4.29
N PHE A 312 -1.51 26.40 -4.94
CA PHE A 312 -0.52 25.33 -4.83
C PHE A 312 -0.18 25.02 -3.36
N ALA A 313 0.11 26.06 -2.55
CA ALA A 313 0.39 25.88 -1.13
C ALA A 313 -0.80 25.30 -0.36
N GLY A 314 -2.04 25.69 -0.70
CA GLY A 314 -3.25 25.14 -0.10
C GLY A 314 -3.41 23.64 -0.39
N ALA A 315 -3.20 23.24 -1.64
CA ALA A 315 -3.25 21.83 -2.03
C ALA A 315 -2.17 20.99 -1.32
N ILE A 316 -0.94 21.48 -1.26
CA ILE A 316 0.17 20.84 -0.53
C ILE A 316 -0.15 20.67 0.96
N VAL A 317 -0.66 21.71 1.62
CA VAL A 317 -1.05 21.67 3.03
C VAL A 317 -2.21 20.68 3.23
N GLY A 318 -3.21 20.71 2.35
CA GLY A 318 -4.33 19.77 2.40
C GLY A 318 -3.89 18.32 2.26
N LEU A 319 -2.97 18.03 1.33
CA LEU A 319 -2.37 16.69 1.16
C LEU A 319 -1.59 16.25 2.40
N ALA A 320 -0.81 17.15 3.02
CA ALA A 320 -0.11 16.86 4.27
C ALA A 320 -1.07 16.52 5.41
N ILE A 321 -2.17 17.28 5.55
CA ILE A 321 -3.20 17.02 6.55
C ILE A 321 -3.89 15.67 6.27
N ALA A 322 -4.24 15.39 5.02
CA ALA A 322 -4.84 14.11 4.62
C ALA A 322 -3.93 12.92 4.96
N GLY A 323 -2.61 13.06 4.76
CA GLY A 323 -1.61 12.04 5.11
C GLY A 323 -1.58 11.71 6.61
N ILE A 324 -1.76 12.71 7.48
CA ILE A 324 -1.88 12.47 8.94
C ILE A 324 -3.11 11.58 9.22
N GLY A 325 -4.25 11.90 8.61
CA GLY A 325 -5.49 11.12 8.76
C GLY A 325 -5.31 9.67 8.29
N GLY A 326 -4.74 9.48 7.10
CA GLY A 326 -4.45 8.16 6.51
C GLY A 326 -3.49 7.33 7.34
N GLY A 327 -2.39 7.94 7.77
CA GLY A 327 -1.37 7.28 8.55
C GLY A 327 -1.84 6.77 9.92
N ILE A 328 -2.83 7.43 10.52
CA ILE A 328 -3.45 7.00 11.78
C ILE A 328 -4.56 5.97 11.53
N LEU A 329 -5.47 6.25 10.58
CA LEU A 329 -6.71 5.46 10.44
C LEU A 329 -6.46 4.05 9.92
N ILE A 330 -5.49 3.84 9.02
CA ILE A 330 -5.18 2.51 8.47
C ILE A 330 -4.76 1.53 9.59
N PRO A 331 -3.70 1.79 10.39
CA PRO A 331 -3.28 0.85 11.44
C PRO A 331 -4.35 0.68 12.53
N VAL A 332 -5.07 1.74 12.91
CA VAL A 332 -6.17 1.68 13.88
C VAL A 332 -7.28 0.74 13.41
N THR A 333 -7.62 0.78 12.11
CA THR A 333 -8.67 -0.08 11.56
C THR A 333 -8.22 -1.54 11.50
N PHE A 334 -6.98 -1.83 11.13
CA PHE A 334 -6.44 -3.19 11.18
C PHE A 334 -6.30 -3.72 12.62
N ALA A 335 -5.92 -2.87 13.58
CA ALA A 335 -5.91 -3.23 14.98
C ALA A 335 -7.32 -3.60 15.50
N ALA A 336 -8.33 -2.84 15.07
CA ALA A 336 -9.72 -3.16 15.37
C ALA A 336 -10.15 -4.50 14.75
N ALA A 337 -9.81 -4.75 13.48
CA ALA A 337 -10.08 -6.01 12.80
C ALA A 337 -9.51 -7.22 13.57
N GLY A 338 -8.27 -7.13 14.02
CA GLY A 338 -7.60 -8.18 14.78
C GLY A 338 -8.24 -8.49 16.14
N ARG A 339 -9.08 -7.58 16.68
CA ARG A 339 -9.81 -7.74 17.97
C ARG A 339 -11.23 -8.30 17.82
N ILE A 340 -11.75 -8.40 16.58
CA ILE A 340 -13.12 -8.87 16.34
C ILE A 340 -13.30 -10.31 16.79
N LEU A 341 -12.41 -11.21 16.38
CA LEU A 341 -12.44 -12.61 16.77
C LEU A 341 -11.00 -13.15 16.83
N PRO A 342 -10.35 -13.09 18.01
CA PRO A 342 -8.94 -13.47 18.17
C PRO A 342 -8.64 -14.93 17.74
N ALA A 343 -9.59 -15.84 17.94
CA ALA A 343 -9.44 -17.26 17.58
C ALA A 343 -9.39 -17.49 16.05
N ARG A 344 -9.92 -16.56 15.25
CA ARG A 344 -9.90 -16.59 13.77
C ARG A 344 -9.42 -15.26 13.20
N ARG A 345 -8.40 -14.68 13.83
CA ARG A 345 -7.89 -13.34 13.54
C ARG A 345 -7.50 -13.17 12.07
N ASP A 346 -6.78 -14.13 11.52
CA ASP A 346 -6.23 -14.04 10.17
C ASP A 346 -7.34 -14.06 9.12
N GLU A 347 -8.37 -14.87 9.32
CA GLU A 347 -9.54 -14.91 8.45
C GLU A 347 -10.35 -13.60 8.51
N VAL A 348 -10.50 -12.99 9.69
CA VAL A 348 -11.16 -11.70 9.84
C VAL A 348 -10.37 -10.63 9.11
N ILE A 349 -9.04 -10.58 9.30
CA ILE A 349 -8.16 -9.60 8.63
C ILE A 349 -8.23 -9.80 7.11
N ALA A 350 -8.19 -11.04 6.60
CA ALA A 350 -8.29 -11.32 5.18
C ALA A 350 -9.61 -10.80 4.57
N ARG A 351 -10.74 -10.99 5.28
CA ARG A 351 -12.04 -10.48 4.82
C ARG A 351 -12.15 -8.97 4.89
N VAL A 352 -11.59 -8.35 5.94
CA VAL A 352 -11.54 -6.88 6.05
C VAL A 352 -10.63 -6.29 4.94
N ASN A 353 -9.56 -6.99 4.58
CA ASN A 353 -8.66 -6.54 3.52
C ASN A 353 -9.31 -6.53 2.11
N LEU A 354 -10.40 -7.28 1.87
CA LEU A 354 -11.16 -7.16 0.61
C LEU A 354 -11.73 -5.75 0.42
N PHE A 355 -12.08 -5.06 1.49
CA PHE A 355 -12.55 -3.68 1.45
C PHE A 355 -11.45 -2.68 1.07
N ASN A 356 -10.18 -3.00 1.37
CA ASN A 356 -9.04 -2.22 0.89
C ASN A 356 -9.05 -2.16 -0.65
N TYR A 357 -9.13 -3.31 -1.33
CA TYR A 357 -9.15 -3.35 -2.80
C TYR A 357 -10.33 -2.55 -3.37
N ALA A 358 -11.52 -2.66 -2.76
CA ALA A 358 -12.66 -1.85 -3.16
C ALA A 358 -12.38 -0.34 -2.99
N GLY A 359 -11.77 0.07 -1.87
CA GLY A 359 -11.39 1.45 -1.61
C GLY A 359 -10.38 1.97 -2.65
N VAL A 360 -9.35 1.19 -2.95
CA VAL A 360 -8.33 1.55 -3.96
C VAL A 360 -8.97 1.79 -5.33
N ILE A 361 -9.83 0.88 -5.78
CA ILE A 361 -10.54 1.02 -7.06
C ILE A 361 -11.43 2.27 -7.07
N LEU A 362 -12.22 2.47 -6.02
CA LEU A 362 -13.14 3.62 -5.93
C LEU A 362 -12.36 4.95 -5.94
N GLY A 363 -11.24 5.05 -5.21
CA GLY A 363 -10.42 6.27 -5.15
C GLY A 363 -9.76 6.61 -6.48
N ALA A 364 -9.28 5.62 -7.21
CA ALA A 364 -8.66 5.82 -8.51
C ALA A 364 -9.70 6.15 -9.60
N VAL A 365 -10.82 5.41 -9.63
CA VAL A 365 -11.77 5.43 -10.76
C VAL A 365 -12.80 6.55 -10.64
N ILE A 366 -13.40 6.77 -9.45
CA ILE A 366 -14.52 7.71 -9.33
C ILE A 366 -14.07 9.15 -9.62
N ILE A 367 -12.90 9.56 -9.13
CA ILE A 367 -12.39 10.90 -9.40
C ILE A 367 -12.19 11.11 -10.90
N GLY A 368 -11.53 10.18 -11.59
CA GLY A 368 -11.30 10.28 -13.04
C GLY A 368 -12.58 10.22 -13.88
N ALA A 369 -13.62 9.54 -13.39
CA ALA A 369 -14.90 9.45 -14.09
C ALA A 369 -15.77 10.73 -13.94
N ILE A 370 -15.60 11.48 -12.83
CA ILE A 370 -16.48 12.62 -12.51
C ILE A 370 -15.74 13.96 -12.67
N ALA A 371 -14.45 14.01 -12.34
CA ALA A 371 -13.67 15.23 -12.35
C ALA A 371 -12.74 15.23 -13.57
N SER A 372 -12.70 16.36 -14.29
CA SER A 372 -11.81 16.58 -15.43
C SER A 372 -11.06 17.91 -15.26
N GLY A 373 -9.79 17.96 -15.63
CA GLY A 373 -8.97 19.16 -15.59
C GLY A 373 -8.88 19.78 -14.19
N SER A 374 -9.16 21.08 -14.08
CA SER A 374 -9.12 21.82 -12.79
C SER A 374 -10.18 21.35 -11.78
N GLY A 375 -11.19 20.60 -12.22
CA GLY A 375 -12.22 19.99 -11.36
C GLY A 375 -11.73 18.85 -10.48
N ILE A 376 -10.52 18.30 -10.74
CA ILE A 376 -9.92 17.21 -9.93
C ILE A 376 -9.77 17.64 -8.47
N GLY A 377 -9.47 18.90 -8.19
CA GLY A 377 -9.41 19.43 -6.81
C GLY A 377 -10.72 19.24 -6.05
N LEU A 378 -11.85 19.48 -6.68
CA LEU A 378 -13.19 19.21 -6.11
C LEU A 378 -13.46 17.70 -5.99
N GLY A 379 -12.83 16.88 -6.84
CA GLY A 379 -12.91 15.43 -6.78
C GLY A 379 -12.46 14.84 -5.43
N PHE A 380 -11.57 15.54 -4.70
CA PHE A 380 -11.18 15.13 -3.35
C PHE A 380 -12.30 15.22 -2.29
N LEU A 381 -13.43 15.89 -2.61
CA LEU A 381 -14.62 15.83 -1.77
C LEU A 381 -15.31 14.45 -1.79
N ILE A 382 -15.03 13.62 -2.79
CA ILE A 382 -15.57 12.25 -2.88
C ILE A 382 -15.00 11.36 -1.75
N PRO A 383 -13.68 11.21 -1.57
CA PRO A 383 -13.14 10.48 -0.42
C PRO A 383 -13.49 11.17 0.91
N ALA A 384 -13.63 12.51 0.97
CA ALA A 384 -14.12 13.19 2.16
C ALA A 384 -15.54 12.74 2.52
N ALA A 385 -16.46 12.68 1.55
CA ALA A 385 -17.81 12.17 1.75
C ALA A 385 -17.82 10.70 2.21
N GLY A 386 -16.97 9.87 1.62
CA GLY A 386 -16.79 8.48 2.07
C GLY A 386 -16.32 8.38 3.52
N LEU A 387 -15.38 9.21 3.94
CA LEU A 387 -14.91 9.29 5.33
C LEU A 387 -16.02 9.78 6.28
N VAL A 388 -16.80 10.77 5.88
CA VAL A 388 -17.95 11.26 6.66
C VAL A 388 -19.02 10.17 6.80
N ALA A 389 -19.32 9.44 5.72
CA ALA A 389 -20.31 8.37 5.71
C ALA A 389 -19.98 7.23 6.70
N VAL A 390 -18.69 6.99 6.98
CA VAL A 390 -18.28 5.93 7.93
C VAL A 390 -18.17 6.40 9.37
N ILE A 391 -18.41 7.68 9.70
CA ILE A 391 -18.39 8.19 11.09
C ILE A 391 -19.33 7.39 12.01
N PRO A 392 -20.59 7.09 11.67
CA PRO A 392 -21.48 6.30 12.52
C PRO A 392 -20.95 4.89 12.77
N LEU A 393 -20.20 4.31 11.81
CA LEU A 393 -19.59 3.02 11.91
C LEU A 393 -18.35 3.08 12.81
N ALA A 394 -17.47 4.05 12.60
CA ALA A 394 -16.27 4.27 13.40
C ALA A 394 -16.58 4.53 14.89
N ARG A 395 -17.71 5.17 15.21
CA ARG A 395 -18.18 5.34 16.60
C ARG A 395 -18.44 4.01 17.33
N ARG A 396 -18.69 2.94 16.58
CA ARG A 396 -18.98 1.60 17.10
C ARG A 396 -17.79 0.65 17.00
N ILE A 397 -16.62 1.12 16.57
CA ILE A 397 -15.47 0.26 16.27
C ILE A 397 -15.01 -0.54 17.50
N ASP A 398 -15.06 0.02 18.70
CA ASP A 398 -14.71 -0.67 19.95
C ASP A 398 -15.77 -1.71 20.38
N SER A 399 -17.04 -1.53 19.97
CA SER A 399 -18.12 -2.48 20.24
C SER A 399 -17.99 -3.79 19.42
N THR A 400 -17.11 -3.83 18.43
CA THR A 400 -16.81 -5.02 17.62
C THR A 400 -15.87 -5.98 18.31
N ARG A 401 -15.22 -5.54 19.41
CA ARG A 401 -14.28 -6.35 20.19
C ARG A 401 -14.97 -7.59 20.73
N TRP A 402 -14.36 -8.75 20.48
CA TRP A 402 -14.81 -9.99 21.07
C TRP A 402 -14.82 -9.91 22.61
N ARG A 403 -15.94 -10.27 23.22
CA ARG A 403 -16.07 -10.42 24.66
C ARG A 403 -16.37 -11.91 24.93
N PRO A 404 -15.57 -12.60 25.77
CA PRO A 404 -15.93 -13.95 26.18
C PRO A 404 -17.31 -13.92 26.84
N ALA A 405 -18.11 -14.96 26.60
CA ALA A 405 -19.37 -15.14 27.33
C ALA A 405 -19.07 -15.12 28.83
N PRO A 406 -19.90 -14.46 29.67
CA PRO A 406 -19.75 -14.57 31.10
C PRO A 406 -19.72 -16.06 31.45
N SER A 407 -18.68 -16.51 32.16
CA SER A 407 -18.64 -17.85 32.73
C SER A 407 -19.89 -17.97 33.59
N ALA A 408 -20.81 -18.89 33.19
CA ALA A 408 -21.89 -19.30 34.05
C ALA A 408 -21.26 -19.87 35.35
N VAL A 409 -21.31 -19.09 36.43
CA VAL A 409 -20.92 -19.51 37.76
C VAL A 409 -22.04 -20.37 38.32
#